data_7281bf02a700ff8402bb770bf4c46fe9
#
_entry.id   7281bf02a700ff8402bb770bf4c46fe9
#
_cell.length_a   1.000
_cell.length_b   1.000
_cell.length_c   1.000
_cell.angle_alpha   90.00
_cell.angle_beta   90.00
_cell.angle_gamma   90.00
#
_symmetry.space_group_name_H-M   'P 1'
#
loop_
_entity.id
_entity.type
_entity.pdbx_description
1 polymer ?
#
loop_
_entity_poly.entity_id
_entity_poly.type
_entity_poly.pdbx_seq_one_letter_code
_entity_poly.pdbx_strand_id
1 'polypeptide(L)'
;LGDVYKRQVLIAVGADLLVDNGTLIAQALGVPESVIALTFVALGTSLPELVTAITSLAKGHGALSLGNVIGANVFNLVLVSGVSVTLAPFTIPQNSTIAGMNASLVMDIPVMFAVMLLLTLPALIKGKLSRPQGIALLCIYAAFCAVQFSI
;
A
#
# COMPACT_ATOMS: atom_id res chain seq x y z
N LEU A 1 21.04 2.09 -20.24
CA LEU A 1 19.80 2.90 -20.09
C LEU A 1 18.59 2.20 -20.72
N GLY A 2 18.68 1.66 -21.94
CA GLY A 2 17.55 1.00 -22.62
C GLY A 2 16.97 -0.20 -21.89
N ASP A 3 17.78 -1.00 -21.22
CA ASP A 3 17.31 -2.17 -20.48
C ASP A 3 16.61 -1.80 -19.15
N VAL A 4 16.98 -0.67 -18.56
CA VAL A 4 16.30 -0.17 -17.36
C VAL A 4 14.87 0.26 -17.71
N TYR A 5 14.70 1.02 -18.78
CA TYR A 5 13.38 1.46 -19.24
C TYR A 5 12.50 0.28 -19.66
N LYS A 6 13.06 -0.70 -20.38
CA LYS A 6 12.32 -1.92 -20.75
C LYS A 6 11.79 -2.67 -19.53
N ARG A 7 12.62 -2.82 -18.49
CA ARG A 7 12.19 -3.47 -17.23
C ARG A 7 11.10 -2.69 -16.51
N GLN A 8 11.20 -1.36 -16.46
CA GLN A 8 10.18 -0.51 -15.85
C GLN A 8 8.85 -0.61 -16.59
N VAL A 9 8.86 -0.58 -17.92
CA VAL A 9 7.66 -0.78 -18.74
C VAL A 9 7.04 -2.16 -18.50
N LEU A 10 7.85 -3.22 -18.44
CA LEU A 10 7.34 -4.58 -18.16
C LEU A 10 6.72 -4.70 -16.77
N ILE A 11 7.30 -4.03 -15.75
CA ILE A 11 6.73 -4.01 -14.40
C ILE A 11 5.40 -3.25 -14.39
N ALA A 12 5.33 -2.10 -15.04
CA ALA A 12 4.10 -1.30 -15.13
C ALA A 12 2.98 -2.07 -15.85
N VAL A 13 3.27 -2.63 -17.02
CA VAL A 13 2.29 -3.45 -17.77
C VAL A 13 1.86 -4.68 -16.95
N GLY A 14 2.79 -5.34 -16.27
CA GLY A 14 2.47 -6.47 -15.41
C GLY A 14 1.59 -6.09 -14.21
N ALA A 15 1.83 -4.92 -13.62
CA ALA A 15 1.00 -4.36 -12.55
C ALA A 15 -0.41 -4.04 -13.04
N ASP A 16 -0.55 -3.37 -14.20
CA ASP A 16 -1.84 -3.05 -14.80
C ASP A 16 -2.64 -4.33 -15.10
N LEU A 17 -2.01 -5.32 -15.73
CA LEU A 17 -2.65 -6.61 -16.02
C LEU A 17 -3.11 -7.33 -14.74
N LEU A 18 -2.32 -7.27 -13.67
CA LEU A 18 -2.68 -7.85 -12.38
C LEU A 18 -3.88 -7.14 -11.77
N VAL A 19 -3.90 -5.81 -11.79
CA VAL A 19 -5.00 -5.00 -11.26
C VAL A 19 -6.27 -5.26 -12.04
N ASP A 20 -6.22 -5.16 -13.36
CA ASP A 20 -7.40 -5.30 -14.21
C ASP A 20 -8.01 -6.70 -14.10
N ASN A 21 -7.21 -7.75 -14.31
CA ASN A 21 -7.72 -9.12 -14.26
C ASN A 21 -8.06 -9.55 -12.83
N GLY A 22 -7.27 -9.15 -11.84
CA GLY A 22 -7.53 -9.42 -10.43
C GLY A 22 -8.85 -8.78 -9.98
N THR A 23 -9.10 -7.55 -10.39
CA THR A 23 -10.36 -6.82 -10.14
C THR A 23 -11.54 -7.53 -10.77
N LEU A 24 -11.46 -7.93 -12.04
CA LEU A 24 -12.53 -8.67 -12.73
C LEU A 24 -12.85 -9.99 -12.04
N ILE A 25 -11.83 -10.75 -11.64
CA ILE A 25 -12.01 -12.02 -10.93
C ILE A 25 -12.65 -11.77 -9.56
N ALA A 26 -12.17 -10.80 -8.82
CA ALA A 26 -12.70 -10.48 -7.49
C ALA A 26 -14.17 -10.01 -7.56
N GLN A 27 -14.51 -9.17 -8.54
CA GLN A 27 -15.90 -8.76 -8.81
C GLN A 27 -16.79 -9.96 -9.16
N ALA A 28 -16.31 -10.86 -10.00
CA ALA A 28 -17.03 -12.08 -10.36
C ALA A 28 -17.27 -13.02 -9.17
N LEU A 29 -16.40 -12.97 -8.15
CA LEU A 29 -16.54 -13.68 -6.88
C LEU A 29 -17.39 -12.92 -5.83
N GLY A 30 -17.92 -11.75 -6.18
CA GLY A 30 -18.77 -10.94 -5.30
C GLY A 30 -17.99 -10.17 -4.22
N VAL A 31 -16.67 -9.96 -4.40
CA VAL A 31 -15.85 -9.17 -3.45
C VAL A 31 -16.24 -7.69 -3.55
N PRO A 32 -16.50 -6.99 -2.43
CA PRO A 32 -16.84 -5.57 -2.44
C PRO A 32 -15.75 -4.70 -3.06
N GLU A 33 -16.12 -3.64 -3.78
CA GLU A 33 -15.18 -2.73 -4.46
C GLU A 33 -14.18 -2.08 -3.50
N SER A 34 -14.58 -1.76 -2.27
CA SER A 34 -13.70 -1.21 -1.24
C SER A 34 -12.57 -2.19 -0.88
N VAL A 35 -12.88 -3.47 -0.76
CA VAL A 35 -11.90 -4.53 -0.46
C VAL A 35 -10.96 -4.72 -1.64
N ILE A 36 -11.48 -4.71 -2.87
CA ILE A 36 -10.67 -4.78 -4.11
C ILE A 36 -9.68 -3.61 -4.15
N ALA A 37 -10.15 -2.39 -3.90
CA ALA A 37 -9.31 -1.19 -3.89
C ALA A 37 -8.20 -1.25 -2.83
N LEU A 38 -8.53 -1.66 -1.60
CA LEU A 38 -7.59 -1.74 -0.48
C LEU A 38 -6.59 -2.90 -0.59
N THR A 39 -6.84 -3.88 -1.44
CA THR A 39 -5.99 -5.07 -1.60
C THR A 39 -5.37 -5.13 -3.00
N PHE A 40 -6.13 -5.53 -4.01
CA PHE A 40 -5.60 -5.79 -5.37
C PHE A 40 -5.08 -4.52 -6.05
N VAL A 41 -5.85 -3.43 -6.00
CA VAL A 41 -5.43 -2.18 -6.63
C VAL A 41 -4.24 -1.59 -5.89
N ALA A 42 -4.29 -1.54 -4.55
CA ALA A 42 -3.19 -1.04 -3.73
C ALA A 42 -1.90 -1.85 -3.94
N LEU A 43 -1.99 -3.20 -3.98
CA LEU A 43 -0.85 -4.06 -4.26
C LEU A 43 -0.29 -3.80 -5.66
N GLY A 44 -1.14 -3.79 -6.68
CA GLY A 44 -0.73 -3.63 -8.07
C GLY A 44 -0.05 -2.29 -8.33
N THR A 45 -0.63 -1.20 -7.85
CA THR A 45 -0.04 0.15 -8.00
C THR A 45 1.27 0.32 -7.21
N SER A 46 1.51 -0.49 -6.17
CA SER A 46 2.75 -0.47 -5.38
C SER A 46 3.80 -1.50 -5.83
N LEU A 47 3.51 -2.32 -6.85
CA LEU A 47 4.48 -3.30 -7.37
C LEU A 47 5.78 -2.66 -7.88
N PRO A 48 5.78 -1.54 -8.62
CA PRO A 48 7.01 -0.88 -9.06
C PRO A 48 7.89 -0.47 -7.88
N GLU A 49 7.30 0.09 -6.83
CA GLU A 49 8.00 0.49 -5.61
C GLU A 49 8.57 -0.73 -4.86
N LEU A 50 7.81 -1.82 -4.78
CA LEU A 50 8.25 -3.06 -4.15
C LEU A 50 9.46 -3.66 -4.88
N VAL A 51 9.41 -3.76 -6.20
CA VAL A 51 10.52 -4.27 -7.02
C VAL A 51 11.76 -3.38 -6.88
N THR A 52 11.58 -2.07 -6.87
CA THR A 52 12.66 -1.10 -6.68
C THR A 52 13.28 -1.24 -5.29
N ALA A 53 12.47 -1.37 -4.25
CA ALA A 53 12.92 -1.55 -2.87
C ALA A 53 13.71 -2.85 -2.70
N ILE A 54 13.19 -3.99 -3.19
CA ILE A 54 13.88 -5.30 -3.12
C ILE A 54 15.19 -5.27 -3.90
N THR A 55 15.18 -4.73 -5.12
CA THR A 55 16.37 -4.66 -5.97
C THR A 55 17.46 -3.78 -5.34
N SER A 56 17.08 -2.66 -4.74
CA SER A 56 18.01 -1.76 -4.03
C SER A 56 18.61 -2.44 -2.80
N LEU A 57 17.81 -3.19 -2.04
CA LEU A 57 18.29 -3.98 -0.90
C LEU A 57 19.25 -5.09 -1.34
N ALA A 58 18.92 -5.83 -2.40
CA ALA A 58 19.77 -6.88 -2.94
C ALA A 58 21.13 -6.37 -3.42
N LYS A 59 21.19 -5.09 -3.84
CA LYS A 59 22.44 -4.40 -4.25
C LYS A 59 23.15 -3.70 -3.08
N GLY A 60 22.67 -3.84 -1.84
CA GLY A 60 23.28 -3.19 -0.67
C GLY A 60 22.91 -1.73 -0.48
N HIS A 61 21.97 -1.19 -1.24
CA HIS A 61 21.53 0.21 -1.17
C HIS A 61 20.29 0.39 -0.27
N GLY A 62 20.40 0.01 1.02
CA GLY A 62 19.28 0.05 1.97
C GLY A 62 18.69 1.46 2.18
N ALA A 63 19.51 2.50 2.16
CA ALA A 63 19.04 3.89 2.26
C ALA A 63 18.15 4.30 1.06
N LEU A 64 18.50 3.86 -0.15
CA LEU A 64 17.71 4.11 -1.34
C LEU A 64 16.36 3.36 -1.28
N SER A 65 16.37 2.12 -0.81
CA SER A 65 15.15 1.32 -0.62
C SER A 65 14.19 2.00 0.36
N LEU A 66 14.70 2.42 1.53
CA LEU A 66 13.88 3.09 2.54
C LEU A 66 13.37 4.45 2.05
N GLY A 67 14.23 5.23 1.40
CA GLY A 67 13.87 6.53 0.81
C GLY A 67 12.75 6.41 -0.22
N ASN A 68 12.80 5.38 -1.08
CA ASN A 68 11.75 5.12 -2.06
C ASN A 68 10.39 4.83 -1.38
N VAL A 69 10.36 3.96 -0.36
CA VAL A 69 9.12 3.63 0.36
C VAL A 69 8.54 4.85 1.09
N ILE A 70 9.38 5.59 1.83
CA ILE A 70 8.92 6.78 2.55
C ILE A 70 8.49 7.88 1.56
N GLY A 71 9.25 8.09 0.51
CA GLY A 71 8.95 9.08 -0.53
C GLY A 71 7.63 8.82 -1.23
N ALA A 72 7.37 7.58 -1.62
CA ALA A 72 6.10 7.18 -2.22
C ALA A 72 4.90 7.43 -1.27
N ASN A 73 5.04 7.11 0.02
CA ASN A 73 4.00 7.37 1.01
C ASN A 73 3.71 8.88 1.17
N VAL A 74 4.76 9.70 1.30
CA VAL A 74 4.61 11.16 1.40
C VAL A 74 3.96 11.72 0.13
N PHE A 75 4.41 11.27 -1.04
CA PHE A 75 3.85 11.69 -2.32
C PHE A 75 2.36 11.36 -2.42
N ASN A 76 1.96 10.14 -2.09
CA ASN A 76 0.57 9.70 -2.15
C ASN A 76 -0.32 10.44 -1.15
N LEU A 77 0.13 10.59 0.10
CA LEU A 77 -0.66 11.26 1.14
C LEU A 77 -0.78 12.77 0.93
N VAL A 78 0.26 13.42 0.44
CA VAL A 78 0.27 14.89 0.31
C VAL A 78 -0.15 15.32 -1.09
N LEU A 79 0.57 14.87 -2.11
CA LEU A 79 0.35 15.37 -3.47
C LEU A 79 -0.88 14.72 -4.11
N VAL A 80 -0.93 13.40 -4.15
CA VAL A 80 -2.05 12.70 -4.83
C VAL A 80 -3.37 13.01 -4.12
N SER A 81 -3.42 12.83 -2.80
CA SER A 81 -4.66 13.11 -2.05
C SER A 81 -5.00 14.59 -2.06
N GLY A 82 -4.01 15.50 -1.93
CA GLY A 82 -4.23 16.94 -1.98
C GLY A 82 -4.81 17.40 -3.31
N VAL A 83 -4.24 16.94 -4.43
CA VAL A 83 -4.76 17.25 -5.77
C VAL A 83 -6.17 16.67 -5.96
N SER A 84 -6.35 15.39 -5.59
CA SER A 84 -7.64 14.71 -5.75
C SER A 84 -8.76 15.44 -5.02
N VAL A 85 -8.57 15.79 -3.75
CA VAL A 85 -9.57 16.50 -2.94
C VAL A 85 -9.82 17.92 -3.47
N THR A 86 -8.79 18.58 -3.98
CA THR A 86 -8.92 19.93 -4.55
C THR A 86 -9.74 19.93 -5.84
N LEU A 87 -9.53 18.94 -6.70
CA LEU A 87 -10.24 18.83 -7.98
C LEU A 87 -11.65 18.25 -7.83
N ALA A 88 -11.82 17.25 -6.99
CA ALA A 88 -13.08 16.54 -6.79
C ALA A 88 -13.24 16.17 -5.30
N PRO A 89 -13.82 17.04 -4.46
CA PRO A 89 -14.11 16.69 -3.08
C PRO A 89 -15.04 15.48 -3.00
N PHE A 90 -14.71 14.51 -2.15
CA PHE A 90 -15.46 13.28 -1.96
C PHE A 90 -15.72 12.99 -0.48
N THR A 91 -16.77 12.25 -0.19
CA THR A 91 -17.05 11.74 1.15
C THR A 91 -16.38 10.39 1.36
N ILE A 92 -15.99 10.10 2.61
CA ILE A 92 -15.44 8.78 2.97
C ILE A 92 -16.50 7.71 2.66
N PRO A 93 -16.16 6.65 1.90
CA PRO A 93 -17.09 5.57 1.60
C PRO A 93 -17.70 4.97 2.87
N GLN A 94 -19.02 4.69 2.84
CA GLN A 94 -19.74 4.11 3.97
C GLN A 94 -20.22 2.68 3.69
N ASN A 95 -19.48 1.97 2.84
CA ASN A 95 -19.89 0.66 2.36
C ASN A 95 -19.78 -0.45 3.42
N SER A 96 -18.97 -0.27 4.44
CA SER A 96 -18.77 -1.23 5.53
C SER A 96 -18.85 -0.54 6.88
N THR A 97 -19.47 -1.20 7.86
CA THR A 97 -19.56 -0.70 9.24
C THR A 97 -19.06 -1.73 10.24
N ILE A 98 -18.30 -1.28 11.23
CA ILE A 98 -17.86 -2.08 12.37
C ILE A 98 -18.53 -1.50 13.63
N ALA A 99 -19.34 -2.29 14.30
CA ALA A 99 -20.10 -1.85 15.49
C ALA A 99 -20.94 -0.56 15.25
N GLY A 100 -21.51 -0.40 14.04
CA GLY A 100 -22.33 0.77 13.68
C GLY A 100 -21.53 2.03 13.30
N MET A 101 -20.21 1.96 13.27
CA MET A 101 -19.34 3.05 12.83
C MET A 101 -18.69 2.71 11.49
N ASN A 102 -18.33 3.75 10.71
CA ASN A 102 -17.67 3.58 9.43
C ASN A 102 -16.33 2.82 9.59
N ALA A 103 -16.17 1.70 8.85
CA ALA A 103 -15.00 0.84 8.93
C ALA A 103 -13.70 1.58 8.61
N SER A 104 -13.72 2.51 7.65
CA SER A 104 -12.53 3.29 7.30
C SER A 104 -12.06 4.19 8.44
N LEU A 105 -12.97 4.75 9.24
CA LEU A 105 -12.62 5.59 10.39
C LEU A 105 -12.11 4.77 11.58
N VAL A 106 -12.66 3.56 11.79
CA VAL A 106 -12.36 2.75 12.98
C VAL A 106 -11.21 1.79 12.73
N MET A 107 -10.98 1.35 11.51
CA MET A 107 -9.97 0.35 11.17
C MET A 107 -8.91 0.87 10.20
N ASP A 108 -9.30 1.34 8.99
CA ASP A 108 -8.31 1.62 7.95
C ASP A 108 -7.35 2.74 8.34
N ILE A 109 -7.89 3.87 8.80
CA ILE A 109 -7.09 5.02 9.22
C ILE A 109 -6.25 4.71 10.47
N PRO A 110 -6.80 4.12 11.55
CA PRO A 110 -6.00 3.71 12.71
C PRO A 110 -4.90 2.70 12.40
N VAL A 111 -5.16 1.71 11.54
CA VAL A 111 -4.13 0.73 11.10
C VAL A 111 -3.04 1.43 10.32
N MET A 112 -3.39 2.35 9.39
CA MET A 112 -2.41 3.14 8.66
C MET A 112 -1.49 3.92 9.63
N PHE A 113 -2.05 4.63 10.62
CA PHE A 113 -1.26 5.34 11.61
C PHE A 113 -0.38 4.39 12.44
N ALA A 114 -0.89 3.25 12.87
CA ALA A 114 -0.14 2.26 13.64
C ALA A 114 1.06 1.73 12.85
N VAL A 115 0.87 1.41 11.55
CA VAL A 115 1.93 0.97 10.64
C VAL A 115 2.99 2.07 10.46
N MET A 116 2.57 3.32 10.25
CA MET A 116 3.50 4.45 10.13
C MET A 116 4.33 4.65 11.39
N LEU A 117 3.71 4.58 12.57
CA LEU A 117 4.41 4.69 13.86
C LEU A 117 5.36 3.51 14.08
N LEU A 118 4.93 2.28 13.79
CA LEU A 118 5.77 1.09 13.91
C LEU A 118 6.97 1.12 12.97
N LEU A 119 6.84 1.72 11.79
CA LEU A 119 7.96 1.90 10.86
C LEU A 119 8.92 3.00 11.33
N THR A 120 8.39 4.16 11.75
CA THR A 120 9.18 5.38 11.94
C THR A 120 9.78 5.50 13.33
N LEU A 121 9.03 5.22 14.42
CA LEU A 121 9.52 5.40 15.79
C LEU A 121 10.76 4.56 16.12
N PRO A 122 10.82 3.24 15.84
CA PRO A 122 12.03 2.47 16.10
C PRO A 122 13.21 2.92 15.23
N ALA A 123 12.94 3.37 13.99
CA ALA A 123 13.98 3.89 13.12
C ALA A 123 14.58 5.20 13.67
N LEU A 124 13.76 6.11 14.19
CA LEU A 124 14.20 7.34 14.83
C LEU A 124 15.02 7.08 16.09
N ILE A 125 14.59 6.13 16.94
CA ILE A 125 15.25 5.85 18.21
C ILE A 125 16.56 5.06 18.02
N LYS A 126 16.54 4.06 17.13
CA LYS A 126 17.65 3.10 16.96
C LYS A 126 18.54 3.38 15.74
N GLY A 127 18.16 4.32 14.89
CA GLY A 127 18.85 4.62 13.63
C GLY A 127 18.88 3.46 12.62
N LYS A 128 18.06 2.42 12.83
CA LYS A 128 18.01 1.23 11.97
C LYS A 128 16.66 0.55 12.00
N LEU A 129 16.33 -0.11 10.90
CA LEU A 129 15.19 -1.03 10.79
C LEU A 129 15.64 -2.45 11.14
N SER A 130 14.79 -3.21 11.80
CA SER A 130 15.08 -4.56 12.28
C SER A 130 14.17 -5.62 11.60
N ARG A 131 14.67 -6.86 11.51
CA ARG A 131 13.88 -7.98 10.96
C ARG A 131 12.57 -8.23 11.72
N PRO A 132 12.53 -8.22 13.07
CA PRO A 132 11.26 -8.36 13.81
C PRO A 132 10.23 -7.29 13.46
N GLN A 133 10.67 -6.04 13.25
CA GLN A 133 9.83 -4.94 12.83
C GLN A 133 9.22 -5.20 11.44
N GLY A 134 10.02 -5.68 10.47
CA GLY A 134 9.53 -6.06 9.15
C GLY A 134 8.50 -7.21 9.21
N ILE A 135 8.77 -8.24 10.04
CA ILE A 135 7.83 -9.35 10.25
C ILE A 135 6.52 -8.84 10.87
N ALA A 136 6.60 -7.97 11.86
CA ALA A 136 5.41 -7.37 12.48
C ALA A 136 4.56 -6.58 11.47
N LEU A 137 5.19 -5.78 10.58
CA LEU A 137 4.50 -5.06 9.52
C LEU A 137 3.78 -6.01 8.56
N LEU A 138 4.43 -7.10 8.14
CA LEU A 138 3.82 -8.12 7.27
C LEU A 138 2.65 -8.83 7.95
N CYS A 139 2.77 -9.15 9.24
CA CYS A 139 1.68 -9.76 10.02
C CYS A 139 0.49 -8.81 10.14
N ILE A 140 0.71 -7.51 10.39
CA ILE A 140 -0.35 -6.51 10.44
C ILE A 140 -1.06 -6.41 9.08
N TYR A 141 -0.31 -6.38 7.98
CA TYR A 141 -0.90 -6.34 6.64
C TYR A 141 -1.73 -7.59 6.33
N ALA A 142 -1.22 -8.78 6.66
CA ALA A 142 -1.97 -10.02 6.47
C ALA A 142 -3.27 -10.06 7.31
N ALA A 143 -3.19 -9.62 8.57
CA ALA A 143 -4.36 -9.50 9.43
C ALA A 143 -5.37 -8.47 8.91
N PHE A 144 -4.88 -7.31 8.45
CA PHE A 144 -5.71 -6.28 7.82
C PHE A 144 -6.48 -6.83 6.61
N CYS A 145 -5.78 -7.50 5.68
CA CYS A 145 -6.43 -8.13 4.54
C CYS A 145 -7.48 -9.16 4.97
N ALA A 146 -7.14 -10.05 5.93
CA ALA A 146 -8.08 -11.06 6.41
C ALA A 146 -9.36 -10.46 7.01
N VAL A 147 -9.24 -9.36 7.74
CA VAL A 147 -10.41 -8.64 8.29
C VAL A 147 -11.20 -7.97 7.17
N GLN A 148 -10.55 -7.33 6.19
CA GLN A 148 -11.22 -6.68 5.04
C GLN A 148 -12.08 -7.67 4.24
N PHE A 149 -11.62 -8.91 4.06
CA PHE A 149 -12.40 -9.96 3.39
C PHE A 149 -13.50 -10.56 4.26
N SER A 150 -13.56 -10.22 5.55
CA SER A 150 -14.55 -10.75 6.51
C SER A 150 -15.70 -9.77 6.79
N ILE A 151 -15.53 -8.51 6.41
CA ILE A 151 -16.51 -7.42 6.62
C ILE A 151 -17.27 -7.16 5.34
#